data_9ddfc2d33c4f9499c35b4a066d179d01
#
_entry.id   9ddfc2d33c4f9499c35b4a066d179d01
#
_cell.length_a   1.000
_cell.length_b   1.000
_cell.length_c   1.000
_cell.angle_alpha   90.00
_cell.angle_beta   90.00
_cell.angle_gamma   90.00
#
_symmetry.space_group_name_H-M   'P 1'
#
loop_
_entity.id
_entity.type
_entity.pdbx_description
1 polymer ?
#
loop_
_entity_poly.entity_id
_entity_poly.type
_entity_poly.pdbx_seq_one_letter_code
_entity_poly.pdbx_strand_id
1 'polypeptide(L)'
;HGVRTASFRISAPVGPGVNPKTIFPTFVTKAKNGEDLILSGKGSRVQTYVHVRDIAKALYLALYSGKAHGIYNLSSYNAVSNKQLAELCVKLLESDSRIIFSGKEDFMDDYIWDVSLEHIKEDIGYEPEILIEEAILEYANMA
;
A
#
# COMPACT_ATOMS: atom_id res chain seq x y z
N HIS A 1 33.02 -11.65 5.22
CA HIS A 1 33.19 -10.69 6.31
C HIS A 1 32.29 -10.99 7.55
N GLY A 2 31.49 -12.08 7.54
CA GLY A 2 30.69 -12.52 8.69
C GLY A 2 29.53 -11.58 9.09
N VAL A 3 29.17 -10.61 8.24
CA VAL A 3 28.03 -9.71 8.49
C VAL A 3 26.76 -10.37 7.98
N ARG A 4 25.77 -10.51 8.88
CA ARG A 4 24.41 -10.90 8.47
C ARG A 4 23.71 -9.73 7.80
N THR A 5 23.04 -9.99 6.70
CA THR A 5 22.27 -9.01 5.97
C THR A 5 20.85 -9.52 5.72
N ALA A 6 19.89 -8.62 5.80
CA ALA A 6 18.52 -8.86 5.38
C ALA A 6 18.12 -7.83 4.32
N SER A 7 17.52 -8.29 3.23
CA SER A 7 17.00 -7.44 2.17
C SER A 7 15.47 -7.52 2.14
N PHE A 8 14.80 -6.37 2.05
CA PHE A 8 13.34 -6.32 2.05
C PHE A 8 12.81 -5.85 0.70
N ARG A 9 11.95 -6.66 0.10
CA ARG A 9 11.15 -6.28 -1.08
C ARG A 9 9.85 -5.69 -0.58
N ILE A 10 9.80 -4.36 -0.53
CA ILE A 10 8.65 -3.63 0.00
C ILE A 10 7.63 -3.45 -1.12
N SER A 11 6.35 -3.77 -0.85
CA SER A 11 5.23 -3.50 -1.76
C SER A 11 4.93 -1.99 -1.86
N ALA A 12 3.72 -1.56 -2.18
CA ALA A 12 3.40 -0.13 -2.29
C ALA A 12 3.32 0.54 -0.90
N PRO A 13 4.32 1.34 -0.48
CA PRO A 13 4.30 2.01 0.82
C PRO A 13 3.27 3.14 0.84
N VAL A 14 2.55 3.27 1.98
CA VAL A 14 1.58 4.34 2.24
C VAL A 14 1.78 4.94 3.62
N GLY A 15 1.21 6.13 3.85
CA GLY A 15 1.32 6.85 5.11
C GLY A 15 2.22 8.10 5.00
N PRO A 16 2.66 8.66 6.14
CA PRO A 16 3.50 9.85 6.17
C PRO A 16 4.76 9.73 5.31
N GLY A 17 5.02 10.76 4.46
CA GLY A 17 6.21 10.80 3.60
C GLY A 17 6.10 10.01 2.29
N VAL A 18 4.95 9.43 1.97
CA VAL A 18 4.75 8.77 0.67
C VAL A 18 4.92 9.76 -0.48
N ASN A 19 5.43 9.27 -1.63
CA ASN A 19 5.55 10.10 -2.83
C ASN A 19 4.15 10.57 -3.29
N PRO A 20 3.86 11.89 -3.30
CA PRO A 20 2.52 12.42 -3.60
C PRO A 20 2.05 12.15 -5.04
N LYS A 21 2.94 11.70 -5.93
CA LYS A 21 2.63 11.39 -7.33
C LYS A 21 2.14 9.95 -7.55
N THR A 22 2.11 9.12 -6.51
CA THR A 22 1.56 7.76 -6.63
C THR A 22 0.03 7.78 -6.52
N ILE A 23 -0.60 6.67 -6.90
CA ILE A 23 -2.07 6.58 -7.00
C ILE A 23 -2.76 6.79 -5.65
N PHE A 24 -2.22 6.20 -4.57
CA PHE A 24 -2.82 6.28 -3.23
C PHE A 24 -2.98 7.74 -2.76
N PRO A 25 -1.90 8.55 -2.60
CA PRO A 25 -2.03 9.92 -2.14
C PRO A 25 -2.81 10.80 -3.12
N THR A 26 -2.68 10.53 -4.43
CA THR A 26 -3.44 11.24 -5.46
C THR A 26 -4.94 11.06 -5.26
N PHE A 27 -5.41 9.82 -5.02
CA PHE A 27 -6.83 9.54 -4.86
C PHE A 27 -7.36 10.09 -3.53
N VAL A 28 -6.60 9.95 -2.44
CA VAL A 28 -7.00 10.51 -1.14
C VAL A 28 -7.12 12.04 -1.21
N THR A 29 -6.11 12.72 -1.77
CA THR A 29 -6.13 14.19 -1.88
C THR A 29 -7.28 14.67 -2.76
N LYS A 30 -7.49 14.03 -3.91
CA LYS A 30 -8.58 14.39 -4.82
C LYS A 30 -9.96 14.16 -4.19
N ALA A 31 -10.16 13.00 -3.55
CA ALA A 31 -11.40 12.71 -2.86
C ALA A 31 -11.67 13.73 -1.73
N LYS A 32 -10.66 14.08 -0.94
CA LYS A 32 -10.77 15.12 0.08
C LYS A 32 -11.23 16.47 -0.48
N ASN A 33 -10.75 16.81 -1.69
CA ASN A 33 -11.08 18.08 -2.35
C ASN A 33 -12.38 18.04 -3.19
N GLY A 34 -13.08 16.91 -3.26
CA GLY A 34 -14.26 16.75 -4.13
C GLY A 34 -13.92 16.68 -5.62
N GLU A 35 -12.65 16.41 -5.97
CA GLU A 35 -12.20 16.33 -7.35
C GLU A 35 -12.45 14.93 -7.94
N ASP A 36 -12.72 14.83 -9.25
CA ASP A 36 -12.94 13.55 -9.92
C ASP A 36 -11.70 12.63 -9.85
N LEU A 37 -11.94 11.35 -9.54
CA LEU A 37 -10.92 10.28 -9.51
C LEU A 37 -10.86 9.61 -10.89
N ILE A 38 -9.73 9.78 -11.58
CA ILE A 38 -9.56 9.27 -12.95
C ILE A 38 -8.85 7.92 -12.92
N LEU A 39 -9.52 6.89 -13.44
CA LEU A 39 -8.98 5.54 -13.62
C LEU A 39 -8.58 5.30 -15.08
N SER A 40 -7.42 4.67 -15.29
CA SER A 40 -7.06 4.08 -16.59
C SER A 40 -7.52 2.62 -16.64
N GLY A 41 -7.71 2.09 -17.85
CA GLY A 41 -8.17 0.74 -18.08
C GLY A 41 -9.52 0.46 -17.43
N LYS A 42 -9.68 -0.74 -16.90
CA LYS A 42 -10.85 -1.20 -16.13
C LYS A 42 -10.74 -0.86 -14.63
N GLY A 43 -9.55 -0.39 -14.17
CA GLY A 43 -9.23 -0.19 -12.77
C GLY A 43 -9.07 -1.51 -11.99
N SER A 44 -8.87 -2.63 -12.67
CA SER A 44 -8.79 -3.98 -12.09
C SER A 44 -7.39 -4.31 -11.56
N ARG A 45 -6.36 -3.55 -11.90
CA ARG A 45 -5.01 -3.71 -11.38
C ARG A 45 -5.00 -3.71 -9.85
N VAL A 46 -4.57 -4.82 -9.25
CA VAL A 46 -4.48 -5.00 -7.80
C VAL A 46 -3.08 -4.63 -7.31
N GLN A 47 -3.01 -3.87 -6.23
CA GLN A 47 -1.77 -3.57 -5.52
C GLN A 47 -1.95 -3.90 -4.03
N THR A 48 -0.86 -4.29 -3.37
CA THR A 48 -0.84 -4.50 -1.93
C THR A 48 -0.15 -3.33 -1.27
N TYR A 49 -0.86 -2.64 -0.40
CA TYR A 49 -0.39 -1.44 0.28
C TYR A 49 0.11 -1.77 1.69
N VAL A 50 1.32 -1.34 2.03
CA VAL A 50 1.91 -1.51 3.35
C VAL A 50 2.17 -0.16 4.00
N HIS A 51 1.73 0.01 5.24
CA HIS A 51 1.91 1.27 5.95
C HIS A 51 3.36 1.45 6.41
N VAL A 52 3.87 2.69 6.37
CA VAL A 52 5.26 2.99 6.77
C VAL A 52 5.57 2.61 8.22
N ARG A 53 4.59 2.63 9.12
CA ARG A 53 4.75 2.14 10.50
C ARG A 53 4.94 0.63 10.56
N ASP A 54 4.24 -0.15 9.72
CA ASP A 54 4.45 -1.60 9.60
C ASP A 54 5.82 -1.92 9.01
N ILE A 55 6.28 -1.11 8.04
CA ILE A 55 7.65 -1.22 7.52
C ILE A 55 8.67 -0.98 8.64
N ALA A 56 8.52 0.09 9.41
CA ALA A 56 9.41 0.40 10.53
C ALA A 56 9.41 -0.71 11.59
N LYS A 57 8.22 -1.27 11.91
CA LYS A 57 8.06 -2.42 12.80
C LYS A 57 8.83 -3.64 12.28
N ALA A 58 8.70 -3.98 10.99
CA ALA A 58 9.41 -5.12 10.40
C ALA A 58 10.94 -4.95 10.48
N LEU A 59 11.44 -3.75 10.18
CA LEU A 59 12.87 -3.45 10.28
C LEU A 59 13.38 -3.54 11.71
N TYR A 60 12.59 -3.05 12.68
CA TYR A 60 12.91 -3.18 14.10
C TYR A 60 12.97 -4.65 14.53
N LEU A 61 11.95 -5.45 14.18
CA LEU A 61 11.93 -6.88 14.50
C LEU A 61 13.13 -7.60 13.86
N ALA A 62 13.47 -7.31 12.62
CA ALA A 62 14.62 -7.91 11.94
C ALA A 62 15.94 -7.58 12.64
N LEU A 63 16.10 -6.35 13.14
CA LEU A 63 17.32 -5.92 13.84
C LEU A 63 17.54 -6.74 15.13
N TYR A 64 16.46 -7.03 15.86
CA TYR A 64 16.53 -7.68 17.17
C TYR A 64 16.26 -9.19 17.16
N SER A 65 15.71 -9.77 16.09
CA SER A 65 15.36 -11.20 16.01
C SER A 65 16.55 -12.15 16.18
N GLY A 66 17.74 -11.69 15.85
CA GLY A 66 18.94 -12.55 15.77
C GLY A 66 18.90 -13.59 14.63
N LYS A 67 17.76 -13.76 13.96
CA LYS A 67 17.53 -14.75 12.89
C LYS A 67 17.48 -14.12 11.49
N ALA A 68 17.13 -12.83 11.39
CA ALA A 68 16.94 -12.17 10.10
C ALA A 68 18.18 -12.29 9.20
N HIS A 69 18.00 -12.91 8.04
CA HIS A 69 19.03 -13.03 7.00
C HIS A 69 18.38 -13.36 5.64
N GLY A 70 19.04 -12.95 4.54
CA GLY A 70 18.54 -13.25 3.21
C GLY A 70 17.52 -12.24 2.69
N ILE A 71 16.49 -12.69 1.98
CA ILE A 71 15.54 -11.83 1.28
C ILE A 71 14.12 -12.07 1.81
N TYR A 72 13.43 -11.00 2.19
CA TYR A 72 12.07 -11.03 2.67
C TYR A 72 11.14 -10.21 1.79
N ASN A 73 9.94 -10.71 1.55
CA ASN A 73 8.84 -9.87 1.10
C ASN A 73 8.30 -9.11 2.32
N LEU A 74 8.17 -7.80 2.20
CA LEU A 74 7.60 -6.94 3.22
C LEU A 74 6.39 -6.23 2.66
N SER A 75 5.22 -6.68 3.05
CA SER A 75 3.93 -6.29 2.53
C SER A 75 2.87 -6.34 3.63
N SER A 76 1.61 -6.22 3.25
CA SER A 76 0.46 -6.37 4.16
C SER A 76 -0.61 -7.26 3.53
N TYR A 77 -1.77 -7.33 4.17
CA TYR A 77 -2.97 -7.99 3.64
C TYR A 77 -3.91 -7.02 2.89
N ASN A 78 -3.50 -5.76 2.70
CA ASN A 78 -4.27 -4.70 2.04
C ASN A 78 -4.16 -4.77 0.51
N ALA A 79 -4.59 -5.88 -0.08
CA ALA A 79 -4.65 -6.03 -1.53
C ALA A 79 -5.97 -5.45 -2.06
N VAL A 80 -5.89 -4.36 -2.81
CA VAL A 80 -7.06 -3.70 -3.40
C VAL A 80 -6.80 -3.31 -4.85
N SER A 81 -7.84 -3.35 -5.67
CA SER A 81 -7.77 -2.82 -7.03
C SER A 81 -7.77 -1.29 -7.03
N ASN A 82 -7.30 -0.69 -8.13
CA ASN A 82 -7.36 0.77 -8.27
C ASN A 82 -8.80 1.30 -8.14
N LYS A 83 -9.78 0.54 -8.66
CA LYS A 83 -11.20 0.87 -8.51
C LYS A 83 -11.66 0.80 -7.06
N GLN A 84 -11.33 -0.29 -6.35
CA GLN A 84 -11.65 -0.44 -4.93
C GLN A 84 -11.02 0.66 -4.08
N LEU A 85 -9.76 1.04 -4.37
CA LEU A 85 -9.11 2.16 -3.68
C LEU A 85 -9.87 3.47 -3.88
N ALA A 86 -10.31 3.76 -5.12
CA ALA A 86 -11.09 4.96 -5.41
C ALA A 86 -12.44 4.94 -4.66
N GLU A 87 -13.14 3.80 -4.67
CA GLU A 87 -14.41 3.62 -3.94
C GLU A 87 -14.24 3.80 -2.43
N LEU A 88 -13.16 3.25 -1.85
CA LEU A 88 -12.82 3.44 -0.43
C LEU A 88 -12.56 4.93 -0.10
N CYS A 89 -11.78 5.63 -0.94
CA CYS A 89 -11.53 7.06 -0.73
C CYS A 89 -12.82 7.88 -0.74
N VAL A 90 -13.69 7.66 -1.74
CA VAL A 90 -14.99 8.38 -1.82
C VAL A 90 -15.85 8.08 -0.61
N LYS A 91 -15.98 6.81 -0.23
CA LYS A 91 -16.81 6.38 0.89
C LYS A 91 -16.31 6.89 2.24
N LEU A 92 -15.01 6.72 2.54
CA LEU A 92 -14.46 7.04 3.87
C LEU A 92 -14.34 8.54 4.11
N LEU A 93 -14.15 9.31 3.04
CA LEU A 93 -14.05 10.78 3.13
C LEU A 93 -15.38 11.48 2.86
N GLU A 94 -16.49 10.72 2.71
CA GLU A 94 -17.83 11.24 2.41
C GLU A 94 -17.82 12.23 1.23
N SER A 95 -17.04 11.89 0.19
CA SER A 95 -16.72 12.79 -0.91
C SER A 95 -17.76 12.75 -2.03
N ASP A 96 -18.04 13.92 -2.62
CA ASP A 96 -18.86 14.05 -3.83
C ASP A 96 -18.08 13.72 -5.13
N SER A 97 -16.84 13.27 -5.02
CA SER A 97 -15.98 12.92 -6.15
C SER A 97 -16.58 11.79 -7.00
N ARG A 98 -16.55 11.97 -8.31
CA ARG A 98 -16.97 10.93 -9.26
C ARG A 98 -15.77 10.06 -9.63
N ILE A 99 -16.01 8.78 -9.85
CA ILE A 99 -15.01 7.85 -10.39
C ILE A 99 -15.21 7.79 -11.90
N ILE A 100 -14.22 8.25 -12.67
CA ILE A 100 -14.29 8.39 -14.12
C ILE A 100 -13.24 7.50 -14.78
N PHE A 101 -13.65 6.71 -15.77
CA PHE A 101 -12.72 5.93 -16.58
C PHE A 101 -12.25 6.79 -17.75
N SER A 102 -10.93 6.94 -17.88
CA SER A 102 -10.29 7.82 -18.87
C SER A 102 -10.39 7.33 -20.32
N GLY A 103 -10.78 6.07 -20.53
CA GLY A 103 -10.73 5.40 -21.83
C GLY A 103 -9.31 5.03 -22.30
N LYS A 104 -8.27 5.36 -21.53
CA LYS A 104 -6.88 4.93 -21.81
C LYS A 104 -6.67 3.52 -21.26
N GLU A 105 -5.93 2.69 -21.99
CA GLU A 105 -5.55 1.35 -21.53
C GLU A 105 -4.59 1.43 -20.32
N ASP A 106 -4.67 0.43 -19.46
CA ASP A 106 -3.67 0.11 -18.43
C ASP A 106 -3.11 -1.28 -18.73
N PHE A 107 -1.84 -1.38 -19.13
CA PHE A 107 -1.21 -2.69 -19.46
C PHE A 107 -1.15 -3.63 -18.26
N MET A 108 -1.40 -3.11 -17.06
CA MET A 108 -1.38 -3.86 -15.81
C MET A 108 -2.79 -4.18 -15.32
N ASP A 109 -3.83 -3.89 -16.12
CA ASP A 109 -5.17 -4.38 -15.82
C ASP A 109 -5.13 -5.92 -15.64
N ASP A 110 -5.92 -6.42 -14.69
CA ASP A 110 -5.95 -7.82 -14.30
C ASP A 110 -4.64 -8.37 -13.69
N TYR A 111 -3.60 -7.52 -13.49
CA TYR A 111 -2.39 -7.91 -12.76
C TYR A 111 -2.67 -7.99 -11.27
N ILE A 112 -2.40 -9.15 -10.68
CA ILE A 112 -2.56 -9.42 -9.26
C ILE A 112 -1.18 -9.56 -8.63
N TRP A 113 -0.89 -8.71 -7.66
CA TRP A 113 0.32 -8.79 -6.86
C TRP A 113 0.05 -9.70 -5.66
N ASP A 114 0.39 -10.97 -5.79
CA ASP A 114 0.28 -11.94 -4.69
C ASP A 114 1.65 -12.14 -4.04
N VAL A 115 1.73 -11.87 -2.73
CA VAL A 115 2.99 -11.85 -1.99
C VAL A 115 2.83 -12.60 -0.68
N SER A 116 3.52 -13.74 -0.56
CA SER A 116 3.55 -14.48 0.72
C SER A 116 4.38 -13.73 1.77
N LEU A 117 3.85 -13.68 2.98
CA LEU A 117 4.49 -13.15 4.19
C LEU A 117 4.93 -14.26 5.17
N GLU A 118 4.79 -15.53 4.81
CA GLU A 118 5.11 -16.66 5.69
C GLU A 118 6.56 -16.60 6.17
N HIS A 119 7.52 -16.45 5.27
CA HIS A 119 8.94 -16.42 5.59
C HIS A 119 9.31 -15.29 6.58
N ILE A 120 8.82 -14.08 6.37
CA ILE A 120 9.10 -12.95 7.27
C ILE A 120 8.42 -13.13 8.64
N LYS A 121 7.23 -13.75 8.65
CA LYS A 121 6.50 -14.07 9.87
C LYS A 121 7.23 -15.14 10.68
N GLU A 122 7.66 -16.22 10.07
CA GLU A 122 8.39 -17.32 10.74
C GLU A 122 9.72 -16.88 11.34
N ASP A 123 10.50 -16.10 10.60
CA ASP A 123 11.85 -15.71 11.01
C ASP A 123 11.87 -14.57 12.03
N ILE A 124 11.02 -13.57 11.88
CA ILE A 124 11.07 -12.35 12.69
C ILE A 124 9.75 -11.99 13.38
N GLY A 125 8.69 -12.79 13.19
CA GLY A 125 7.38 -12.55 13.82
C GLY A 125 6.65 -11.33 13.27
N TYR A 126 6.96 -10.89 12.04
CA TYR A 126 6.28 -9.76 11.45
C TYR A 126 4.84 -10.10 11.06
N GLU A 127 3.92 -9.26 11.52
CA GLU A 127 2.52 -9.20 11.09
C GLU A 127 2.15 -7.75 10.82
N PRO A 128 1.59 -7.42 9.66
CA PRO A 128 1.07 -6.08 9.38
C PRO A 128 -0.20 -5.84 10.20
N GLU A 129 -0.36 -4.63 10.73
CA GLU A 129 -1.46 -4.28 11.63
C GLU A 129 -2.37 -3.20 11.06
N ILE A 130 -1.85 -2.33 10.18
CA ILE A 130 -2.57 -1.14 9.72
C ILE A 130 -3.38 -1.45 8.48
N LEU A 131 -4.70 -1.22 8.58
CA LEU A 131 -5.63 -1.40 7.47
C LEU A 131 -5.53 -0.25 6.47
N ILE A 132 -5.92 -0.51 5.21
CA ILE A 132 -5.91 0.51 4.15
C ILE A 132 -6.86 1.67 4.47
N GLU A 133 -7.96 1.38 5.14
CA GLU A 133 -8.93 2.38 5.58
C GLU A 133 -8.31 3.36 6.58
N GLU A 134 -7.55 2.85 7.55
CA GLU A 134 -6.82 3.68 8.51
C GLU A 134 -5.77 4.55 7.81
N ALA A 135 -5.05 3.98 6.85
CA ALA A 135 -4.06 4.72 6.07
C ALA A 135 -4.69 5.85 5.23
N ILE A 136 -5.89 5.63 4.66
CA ILE A 136 -6.64 6.65 3.92
C ILE A 136 -7.02 7.81 4.84
N LEU A 137 -7.62 7.51 6.00
CA LEU A 137 -8.07 8.52 6.96
C LEU A 137 -6.88 9.30 7.55
N GLU A 138 -5.79 8.61 7.90
CA GLU A 138 -4.57 9.26 8.40
C GLU A 138 -3.99 10.21 7.35
N TYR A 139 -3.83 9.76 6.10
CA TYR A 139 -3.27 10.59 5.04
C TYR A 139 -4.15 11.80 4.75
N ALA A 140 -5.47 11.62 4.71
CA ALA A 140 -6.42 12.72 4.50
C ALA A 140 -6.32 13.80 5.60
N ASN A 141 -6.05 13.42 6.85
CA ASN A 141 -5.88 14.36 7.95
C ASN A 141 -4.55 15.13 7.90
N MET A 142 -3.59 14.67 7.11
CA MET A 142 -2.27 15.29 6.96
C MET A 142 -2.18 16.18 5.70
N ALA A 143 -2.93 15.84 4.66
CA ALA A 143 -3.01 16.55 3.38
C ALA A 143 -4.06 17.69 3.46
#